data_65b2e31f5af13076e7ad6229541e7b75
#
_entry.id   65b2e31f5af13076e7ad6229541e7b75
#
_cell.length_a   1.000
_cell.length_b   1.000
_cell.length_c   1.000
_cell.angle_alpha   90.00
_cell.angle_beta   90.00
_cell.angle_gamma   90.00
#
_symmetry.space_group_name_H-M   'P 1'
#
loop_
_entity.id
_entity.type
_entity.pdbx_description
1 polymer ?
#
loop_
_entity_poly.entity_id
_entity_poly.type
_entity_poly.pdbx_seq_one_letter_code
_entity_poly.pdbx_strand_id
1 'polypeptide(L)'
;MDLSLKPEHKAFADEVRAFARENLSPATREKTFSGKHYDRDDHIVWQKALGKKGWLAYTWPKKYGGPGWDVTQRFLFENVLAEEGAPRILPFGPKMVGPVIYTFGTEEQKVRFLPGIRSSEVSWCQGYSEPGAGSDLANLRTRAVREGDHYIVNGQKTWTSFAHWGDWIFCLVRTNTEVKPQEGISFLLIDMKTPGVTVRPIIMTDGAHHVNDVFLDNVKVPVENLIGKENEGWTCAKFLLANERLGIAEVPSSKRGVSMLRQIARIEPLDGGTLADDPAFTAQIAD
;
A
#
# COMPACT_ATOMS: atom_id res chain seq x y z
N MET A 1 -16.77 -30.48 -4.10
CA MET A 1 -15.90 -29.51 -4.81
C MET A 1 -14.46 -29.92 -4.54
N ASP A 2 -13.66 -30.18 -5.55
CA ASP A 2 -12.22 -30.46 -5.38
C ASP A 2 -11.49 -29.14 -5.22
N LEU A 3 -10.88 -28.91 -4.05
CA LEU A 3 -10.07 -27.73 -3.72
C LEU A 3 -8.57 -28.01 -3.83
N SER A 4 -8.18 -29.15 -4.40
CA SER A 4 -6.77 -29.50 -4.58
C SER A 4 -6.11 -28.54 -5.57
N LEU A 5 -4.90 -28.09 -5.23
CA LEU A 5 -4.11 -27.25 -6.14
C LEU A 5 -3.61 -28.12 -7.31
N LYS A 6 -3.73 -27.58 -8.52
CA LYS A 6 -3.16 -28.16 -9.72
C LYS A 6 -1.61 -28.22 -9.61
N PRO A 7 -0.95 -29.16 -10.33
CA PRO A 7 0.52 -29.26 -10.29
C PRO A 7 1.24 -27.94 -10.60
N GLU A 8 0.77 -27.17 -11.59
CA GLU A 8 1.34 -25.87 -11.96
C GLU A 8 1.24 -24.84 -10.83
N HIS A 9 0.14 -24.86 -10.05
CA HIS A 9 -0.02 -23.95 -8.91
C HIS A 9 0.87 -24.34 -7.73
N LYS A 10 1.11 -25.66 -7.52
CA LYS A 10 2.08 -26.12 -6.51
C LYS A 10 3.50 -25.71 -6.87
N ALA A 11 3.91 -25.94 -8.13
CA ALA A 11 5.22 -25.52 -8.62
C ALA A 11 5.42 -24.00 -8.50
N PHE A 12 4.38 -23.20 -8.79
CA PHE A 12 4.41 -21.76 -8.60
C PHE A 12 4.59 -21.38 -7.11
N ALA A 13 3.85 -22.00 -6.19
CA ALA A 13 4.02 -21.76 -4.76
C ALA A 13 5.42 -22.08 -4.27
N ASP A 14 6.02 -23.16 -4.79
CA ASP A 14 7.39 -23.56 -4.47
C ASP A 14 8.42 -22.56 -5.03
N GLU A 15 8.20 -22.03 -6.25
CA GLU A 15 9.02 -20.93 -6.81
C GLU A 15 8.96 -19.68 -5.94
N VAL A 16 7.76 -19.26 -5.49
CA VAL A 16 7.60 -18.11 -4.61
C VAL A 16 8.31 -18.33 -3.28
N ARG A 17 8.20 -19.54 -2.72
CA ARG A 17 8.85 -19.89 -1.45
C ARG A 17 10.38 -19.86 -1.57
N ALA A 18 10.92 -20.44 -2.62
CA ALA A 18 12.36 -20.43 -2.88
C ALA A 18 12.87 -18.99 -3.04
N PHE A 19 12.17 -18.17 -3.82
CA PHE A 19 12.50 -16.76 -4.00
C PHE A 19 12.49 -15.97 -2.67
N ALA A 20 11.47 -16.18 -1.85
CA ALA A 20 11.37 -15.50 -0.55
C ALA A 20 12.55 -15.88 0.36
N ARG A 21 12.90 -17.18 0.43
CA ARG A 21 14.03 -17.67 1.26
C ARG A 21 15.38 -17.16 0.80
N GLU A 22 15.57 -16.99 -0.50
CA GLU A 22 16.81 -16.49 -1.08
C GLU A 22 16.99 -14.98 -0.91
N ASN A 23 15.91 -14.21 -0.99
CA ASN A 23 15.98 -12.74 -1.10
C ASN A 23 15.53 -11.98 0.16
N LEU A 24 14.86 -12.65 1.11
CA LEU A 24 14.45 -12.03 2.37
C LEU A 24 15.58 -12.12 3.40
N SER A 25 15.99 -10.98 3.96
CA SER A 25 17.03 -10.97 4.97
C SER A 25 16.59 -11.72 6.24
N PRO A 26 17.49 -12.47 6.90
CA PRO A 26 17.18 -13.11 8.18
C PRO A 26 16.67 -12.13 9.25
N ALA A 27 17.24 -10.92 9.29
CA ALA A 27 16.85 -9.88 10.24
C ALA A 27 15.41 -9.39 10.01
N THR A 28 15.03 -9.14 8.74
CA THR A 28 13.66 -8.75 8.37
C THR A 28 12.67 -9.87 8.70
N ARG A 29 13.05 -11.13 8.42
CA ARG A 29 12.23 -12.29 8.77
C ARG A 29 12.03 -12.42 10.28
N GLU A 30 13.09 -12.22 11.08
CA GLU A 30 13.01 -12.23 12.55
C GLU A 30 12.04 -11.16 13.06
N LYS A 31 12.09 -9.93 12.52
CA LYS A 31 11.15 -8.87 12.88
C LYS A 31 9.69 -9.32 12.68
N THR A 32 9.39 -10.00 11.57
CA THR A 32 8.05 -10.54 11.31
C THR A 32 7.57 -11.48 12.38
N PHE A 33 8.39 -12.45 12.78
CA PHE A 33 8.00 -13.50 13.73
C PHE A 33 8.10 -13.06 15.20
N SER A 34 8.85 -12.01 15.49
CA SER A 34 8.95 -11.41 16.82
C SER A 34 8.00 -10.24 17.07
N GLY A 35 7.20 -9.85 16.05
CA GLY A 35 6.28 -8.71 16.16
C GLY A 35 6.97 -7.33 16.23
N LYS A 36 8.25 -7.25 15.87
CA LYS A 36 8.99 -5.98 15.82
C LYS A 36 8.57 -5.13 14.62
N HIS A 37 8.63 -3.81 14.77
CA HIS A 37 8.36 -2.88 13.67
C HIS A 37 9.43 -2.99 12.58
N TYR A 38 8.96 -2.85 11.33
CA TYR A 38 9.83 -2.70 10.18
C TYR A 38 10.30 -1.25 10.04
N ASP A 39 11.54 -1.07 9.61
CA ASP A 39 12.01 0.21 9.12
C ASP A 39 11.81 0.34 7.60
N ARG A 40 12.21 1.50 7.05
CA ARG A 40 12.08 1.77 5.62
C ARG A 40 12.82 0.73 4.76
N ASP A 41 14.01 0.36 5.17
CA ASP A 41 14.88 -0.51 4.38
C ASP A 41 14.35 -1.94 4.33
N ASP A 42 13.71 -2.43 5.40
CA ASP A 42 13.02 -3.74 5.39
C ASP A 42 12.01 -3.83 4.23
N HIS A 43 11.23 -2.76 4.03
CA HIS A 43 10.25 -2.73 2.93
C HIS A 43 10.90 -2.49 1.57
N ILE A 44 11.77 -1.50 1.45
CA ILE A 44 12.30 -1.08 0.14
C ILE A 44 13.25 -2.11 -0.47
N VAL A 45 14.13 -2.70 0.33
CA VAL A 45 15.03 -3.76 -0.15
C VAL A 45 14.23 -4.96 -0.65
N TRP A 46 13.23 -5.38 0.12
CA TRP A 46 12.33 -6.46 -0.26
C TRP A 46 11.54 -6.14 -1.54
N GLN A 47 10.92 -4.95 -1.62
CA GLN A 47 10.16 -4.53 -2.80
C GLN A 47 11.05 -4.41 -4.06
N LYS A 48 12.29 -3.95 -3.92
CA LYS A 48 13.26 -3.92 -5.02
C LYS A 48 13.61 -5.32 -5.50
N ALA A 49 13.74 -6.30 -4.62
CA ALA A 49 13.93 -7.71 -5.01
C ALA A 49 12.73 -8.23 -5.82
N LEU A 50 11.51 -7.95 -5.34
CA LEU A 50 10.28 -8.28 -6.08
C LEU A 50 10.20 -7.54 -7.43
N GLY A 51 10.61 -6.27 -7.47
CA GLY A 51 10.66 -5.46 -8.70
C GLY A 51 11.58 -6.03 -9.74
N LYS A 52 12.79 -6.45 -9.35
CA LYS A 52 13.78 -7.13 -10.23
C LYS A 52 13.24 -8.43 -10.81
N LYS A 53 12.46 -9.20 -10.04
CA LYS A 53 11.79 -10.43 -10.49
C LYS A 53 10.54 -10.13 -11.36
N GLY A 54 10.07 -8.89 -11.42
CA GLY A 54 8.83 -8.49 -12.11
C GLY A 54 7.57 -8.82 -11.33
N TRP A 55 7.67 -9.02 -10.02
CA TRP A 55 6.58 -9.48 -9.15
C TRP A 55 5.97 -8.38 -8.27
N LEU A 56 6.59 -7.21 -8.16
CA LEU A 56 6.08 -6.14 -7.30
C LEU A 56 4.68 -5.66 -7.72
N ALA A 57 4.49 -5.47 -9.03
CA ALA A 57 3.21 -5.08 -9.62
C ALA A 57 2.38 -6.29 -10.08
N TYR A 58 2.29 -7.34 -9.26
CA TYR A 58 1.73 -8.65 -9.62
C TYR A 58 0.25 -8.63 -10.02
N THR A 59 -0.50 -7.59 -9.67
CA THR A 59 -1.90 -7.41 -10.06
C THR A 59 -2.09 -6.68 -11.38
N TRP A 60 -1.03 -6.07 -11.93
CA TRP A 60 -1.14 -5.24 -13.12
C TRP A 60 -1.35 -6.04 -14.40
N PRO A 61 -2.04 -5.46 -15.41
CA PRO A 61 -2.08 -6.03 -16.76
C PRO A 61 -0.68 -6.18 -17.34
N LYS A 62 -0.47 -7.22 -18.16
CA LYS A 62 0.82 -7.50 -18.84
C LYS A 62 1.36 -6.29 -19.60
N LYS A 63 0.48 -5.54 -20.30
CA LYS A 63 0.86 -4.34 -21.07
C LYS A 63 1.52 -3.24 -20.23
N TYR A 64 1.29 -3.24 -18.92
CA TYR A 64 1.91 -2.30 -17.98
C TYR A 64 3.00 -2.96 -17.12
N GLY A 65 3.39 -4.18 -17.46
CA GLY A 65 4.51 -4.91 -16.85
C GLY A 65 4.13 -5.77 -15.65
N GLY A 66 2.86 -6.10 -15.50
CA GLY A 66 2.43 -7.16 -14.58
C GLY A 66 2.72 -8.55 -15.16
N PRO A 67 2.87 -9.60 -14.32
CA PRO A 67 3.20 -10.94 -14.77
C PRO A 67 2.02 -11.67 -15.45
N GLY A 68 0.80 -11.15 -15.29
CA GLY A 68 -0.40 -11.74 -15.88
C GLY A 68 -0.89 -13.00 -15.16
N TRP A 69 -0.64 -13.08 -13.87
CA TRP A 69 -1.08 -14.21 -13.03
C TRP A 69 -2.59 -14.32 -12.92
N ASP A 70 -3.08 -15.55 -12.83
CA ASP A 70 -4.46 -15.83 -12.49
C ASP A 70 -4.76 -15.56 -11.01
N VAL A 71 -6.03 -15.70 -10.61
CA VAL A 71 -6.48 -15.43 -9.23
C VAL A 71 -5.82 -16.39 -8.24
N THR A 72 -5.65 -17.65 -8.60
CA THR A 72 -5.02 -18.67 -7.74
C THR A 72 -3.55 -18.35 -7.51
N GLN A 73 -2.81 -17.97 -8.55
CA GLN A 73 -1.41 -17.56 -8.42
C GLN A 73 -1.26 -16.31 -7.52
N ARG A 74 -2.13 -15.31 -7.67
CA ARG A 74 -2.12 -14.12 -6.79
C ARG A 74 -2.37 -14.47 -5.33
N PHE A 75 -3.35 -15.34 -5.08
CA PHE A 75 -3.65 -15.84 -3.75
C PHE A 75 -2.47 -16.60 -3.14
N LEU A 76 -1.86 -17.52 -3.89
CA LEU A 76 -0.71 -18.30 -3.45
C LEU A 76 0.49 -17.39 -3.18
N PHE A 77 0.75 -16.42 -4.04
CA PHE A 77 1.83 -15.44 -3.86
C PHE A 77 1.73 -14.72 -2.51
N GLU A 78 0.57 -14.14 -2.21
CA GLU A 78 0.37 -13.41 -0.95
C GLU A 78 0.48 -14.34 0.27
N ASN A 79 -0.10 -15.53 0.21
CA ASN A 79 -0.07 -16.48 1.32
C ASN A 79 1.35 -17.02 1.58
N VAL A 80 2.06 -17.45 0.53
CA VAL A 80 3.42 -17.98 0.67
C VAL A 80 4.39 -16.91 1.17
N LEU A 81 4.29 -15.67 0.68
CA LEU A 81 5.11 -14.57 1.19
C LEU A 81 4.86 -14.31 2.68
N ALA A 82 3.60 -14.35 3.10
CA ALA A 82 3.26 -14.20 4.52
C ALA A 82 3.77 -15.37 5.36
N GLU A 83 3.65 -16.62 4.88
CA GLU A 83 4.18 -17.83 5.54
C GLU A 83 5.70 -17.76 5.73
N GLU A 84 6.44 -17.28 4.73
CA GLU A 84 7.89 -17.13 4.77
C GLU A 84 8.34 -15.90 5.59
N GLY A 85 7.42 -15.10 6.12
CA GLY A 85 7.73 -13.95 6.97
C GLY A 85 8.14 -12.71 6.19
N ALA A 86 7.78 -12.58 4.93
CA ALA A 86 8.07 -11.38 4.15
C ALA A 86 7.23 -10.19 4.64
N PRO A 87 7.80 -8.97 4.66
CA PRO A 87 7.05 -7.75 4.91
C PRO A 87 5.96 -7.58 3.85
N ARG A 88 4.85 -7.00 4.26
CA ARG A 88 3.79 -6.61 3.34
C ARG A 88 4.32 -5.62 2.30
N ILE A 89 3.95 -5.83 1.04
CA ILE A 89 4.19 -4.84 -0.01
C ILE A 89 3.42 -3.57 0.33
N LEU A 90 4.13 -2.43 0.41
CA LEU A 90 3.50 -1.12 0.61
C LEU A 90 2.58 -0.83 -0.59
N PRO A 91 1.28 -0.61 -0.34
CA PRO A 91 0.29 -0.63 -1.42
C PRO A 91 0.26 0.64 -2.27
N PHE A 92 0.79 1.75 -1.76
CA PHE A 92 0.59 3.10 -2.32
C PHE A 92 0.99 3.21 -3.80
N GLY A 93 2.15 2.68 -4.18
CA GLY A 93 2.59 2.62 -5.58
C GLY A 93 1.85 1.53 -6.35
N PRO A 94 2.11 0.25 -6.08
CA PRO A 94 1.68 -0.85 -6.94
C PRO A 94 0.18 -1.17 -6.89
N LYS A 95 -0.49 -0.95 -5.76
CA LYS A 95 -1.92 -1.31 -5.62
C LYS A 95 -2.88 -0.11 -5.70
N MET A 96 -2.38 1.11 -5.46
CA MET A 96 -3.21 2.33 -5.40
C MET A 96 -2.96 3.26 -6.59
N VAL A 97 -1.90 4.09 -6.57
CA VAL A 97 -1.68 5.11 -7.60
C VAL A 97 -1.32 4.52 -8.97
N GLY A 98 -0.58 3.43 -9.04
CA GLY A 98 -0.23 2.79 -10.30
C GLY A 98 -1.45 2.42 -11.14
N PRO A 99 -2.46 1.70 -10.59
CA PRO A 99 -3.75 1.47 -11.23
C PRO A 99 -4.46 2.74 -11.70
N VAL A 100 -4.43 3.81 -10.93
CA VAL A 100 -5.03 5.10 -11.33
C VAL A 100 -4.27 5.69 -12.52
N ILE A 101 -2.93 5.69 -12.49
CA ILE A 101 -2.10 6.23 -13.57
C ILE A 101 -2.33 5.45 -14.86
N TYR A 102 -2.30 4.11 -14.85
CA TYR A 102 -2.47 3.36 -16.10
C TYR A 102 -3.89 3.40 -16.64
N THR A 103 -4.89 3.73 -15.81
CA THR A 103 -6.30 3.82 -16.23
C THR A 103 -6.68 5.22 -16.74
N PHE A 104 -6.27 6.26 -16.02
CA PHE A 104 -6.71 7.64 -16.24
C PHE A 104 -5.60 8.59 -16.72
N GLY A 105 -4.34 8.21 -16.57
CA GLY A 105 -3.19 9.03 -16.94
C GLY A 105 -2.93 9.04 -18.45
N THR A 106 -2.23 10.07 -18.92
CA THR A 106 -1.73 10.18 -20.29
C THR A 106 -0.60 9.16 -20.54
N GLU A 107 -0.24 8.94 -21.81
CA GLU A 107 0.89 8.03 -22.12
C GLU A 107 2.22 8.55 -21.55
N GLU A 108 2.43 9.86 -21.56
CA GLU A 108 3.61 10.51 -20.95
C GLU A 108 3.68 10.24 -19.46
N GLN A 109 2.55 10.35 -18.75
CA GLN A 109 2.47 10.05 -17.32
C GLN A 109 2.74 8.56 -17.05
N LYS A 110 2.21 7.66 -17.87
CA LYS A 110 2.47 6.22 -17.76
C LYS A 110 3.97 5.90 -17.93
N VAL A 111 4.59 6.47 -18.97
CA VAL A 111 6.02 6.28 -19.20
C VAL A 111 6.87 6.87 -18.08
N ARG A 112 6.49 8.01 -17.52
CA ARG A 112 7.21 8.69 -16.45
C ARG A 112 7.13 7.95 -15.11
N PHE A 113 5.96 7.50 -14.70
CA PHE A 113 5.73 7.06 -13.34
C PHE A 113 5.70 5.52 -13.14
N LEU A 114 5.13 4.76 -14.09
CA LEU A 114 4.92 3.32 -13.88
C LEU A 114 6.23 2.52 -13.72
N PRO A 115 7.32 2.81 -14.45
CA PRO A 115 8.57 2.09 -14.25
C PRO A 115 9.13 2.21 -12.84
N GLY A 116 9.17 3.42 -12.26
CA GLY A 116 9.67 3.68 -10.90
C GLY A 116 8.82 3.00 -9.83
N ILE A 117 7.49 2.88 -10.05
CA ILE A 117 6.60 2.13 -9.15
C ILE A 117 6.91 0.64 -9.21
N ARG A 118 7.08 0.06 -10.41
CA ARG A 118 7.36 -1.37 -10.59
C ARG A 118 8.70 -1.81 -10.03
N SER A 119 9.69 -0.94 -10.06
CA SER A 119 11.05 -1.22 -9.56
C SER A 119 11.22 -0.90 -8.07
N SER A 120 10.23 -0.22 -7.44
CA SER A 120 10.36 0.38 -6.08
C SER A 120 11.51 1.40 -5.97
N GLU A 121 11.86 2.06 -7.08
CA GLU A 121 12.79 3.21 -7.04
C GLU A 121 12.12 4.48 -6.53
N VAL A 122 10.80 4.54 -6.59
CA VAL A 122 9.99 5.70 -6.16
C VAL A 122 8.95 5.23 -5.15
N SER A 123 9.00 5.84 -3.97
CA SER A 123 8.05 5.61 -2.88
C SER A 123 6.88 6.58 -2.95
N TRP A 124 5.68 6.10 -2.64
CA TRP A 124 4.46 6.88 -2.70
C TRP A 124 3.74 6.91 -1.35
N CYS A 125 2.99 8.00 -1.11
CA CYS A 125 2.04 8.10 -0.01
C CYS A 125 0.72 8.70 -0.48
N GLN A 126 -0.34 8.58 0.36
CA GLN A 126 -1.70 8.97 0.03
C GLN A 126 -2.13 10.24 0.76
N GLY A 127 -2.48 11.29 0.03
CA GLY A 127 -2.98 12.55 0.56
C GLY A 127 -4.49 12.69 0.40
N TYR A 128 -5.27 11.93 1.16
CA TYR A 128 -6.74 11.97 1.11
C TYR A 128 -7.32 12.71 2.32
N SER A 129 -7.26 12.08 3.49
CA SER A 129 -7.88 12.59 4.72
C SER A 129 -7.31 13.94 5.16
N GLU A 130 -8.18 14.77 5.73
CA GLU A 130 -7.87 16.06 6.34
C GLU A 130 -8.41 16.09 7.78
N PRO A 131 -7.97 17.00 8.65
CA PRO A 131 -8.51 17.10 10.01
C PRO A 131 -10.04 17.22 10.06
N GLY A 132 -10.65 17.88 9.06
CA GLY A 132 -12.11 18.04 8.94
C GLY A 132 -12.78 17.14 7.88
N ALA A 133 -12.07 16.23 7.23
CA ALA A 133 -12.59 15.41 6.13
C ALA A 133 -11.95 14.01 6.13
N GLY A 134 -12.50 13.12 6.95
CA GLY A 134 -12.15 11.69 7.01
C GLY A 134 -13.21 10.85 6.29
N SER A 135 -14.21 10.35 7.01
CA SER A 135 -15.34 9.60 6.42
C SER A 135 -16.13 10.44 5.41
N ASP A 136 -16.29 11.72 5.68
CA ASP A 136 -16.83 12.69 4.72
C ASP A 136 -15.72 13.32 3.86
N LEU A 137 -15.05 12.47 3.10
CA LEU A 137 -13.90 12.85 2.28
C LEU A 137 -14.26 13.88 1.19
N ALA A 138 -15.51 13.89 0.72
CA ALA A 138 -15.96 14.84 -0.29
C ALA A 138 -15.86 16.30 0.16
N ASN A 139 -15.86 16.56 1.46
CA ASN A 139 -15.72 17.89 2.05
C ASN A 139 -14.26 18.34 2.29
N LEU A 140 -13.29 17.69 1.66
CA LEU A 140 -11.88 18.11 1.70
C LEU A 140 -11.72 19.58 1.27
N ARG A 141 -10.74 20.27 1.90
CA ARG A 141 -10.51 21.71 1.74
C ARG A 141 -9.14 22.07 1.19
N THR A 142 -8.21 21.13 1.10
CA THR A 142 -6.92 21.39 0.43
C THR A 142 -7.18 21.93 -0.95
N ARG A 143 -6.86 23.21 -1.16
CA ARG A 143 -7.20 23.96 -2.37
C ARG A 143 -6.08 23.89 -3.37
N ALA A 144 -6.42 23.78 -4.65
CA ALA A 144 -5.48 23.94 -5.76
C ALA A 144 -6.07 24.97 -6.74
N VAL A 145 -5.32 26.06 -6.95
CA VAL A 145 -5.70 27.14 -7.89
C VAL A 145 -4.74 27.09 -9.06
N ARG A 146 -5.29 27.03 -10.28
CA ARG A 146 -4.47 27.01 -11.48
C ARG A 146 -3.92 28.39 -11.79
N GLU A 147 -2.62 28.50 -11.95
CA GLU A 147 -1.90 29.69 -12.36
C GLU A 147 -0.98 29.35 -13.54
N GLY A 148 -1.46 29.61 -14.77
CA GLY A 148 -0.73 29.29 -15.99
C GLY A 148 -0.50 27.78 -16.16
N ASP A 149 0.77 27.36 -16.08
CA ASP A 149 1.23 25.98 -16.29
C ASP A 149 1.35 25.17 -15.00
N HIS A 150 0.91 25.69 -13.85
CA HIS A 150 0.96 25.01 -12.58
C HIS A 150 -0.27 25.28 -11.70
N TYR A 151 -0.45 24.47 -10.68
CA TYR A 151 -1.36 24.68 -9.57
C TYR A 151 -0.61 25.20 -8.35
N ILE A 152 -1.18 26.16 -7.63
CA ILE A 152 -0.76 26.55 -6.29
C ILE A 152 -1.63 25.78 -5.30
N VAL A 153 -1.00 24.90 -4.52
CA VAL A 153 -1.69 24.01 -3.60
C VAL A 153 -1.47 24.46 -2.16
N ASN A 154 -2.59 24.63 -1.43
CA ASN A 154 -2.59 25.03 -0.02
C ASN A 154 -3.55 24.13 0.78
N GLY A 155 -3.09 23.61 1.94
CA GLY A 155 -3.92 22.80 2.82
C GLY A 155 -3.11 21.89 3.73
N GLN A 156 -3.83 20.96 4.35
CA GLN A 156 -3.24 19.97 5.26
C GLN A 156 -3.88 18.61 5.01
N LYS A 157 -3.04 17.58 4.89
CA LYS A 157 -3.47 16.18 4.94
C LYS A 157 -3.06 15.57 6.27
N THR A 158 -3.87 14.64 6.78
CA THR A 158 -3.60 13.95 8.05
C THR A 158 -3.70 12.44 7.89
N TRP A 159 -3.14 11.69 8.83
CA TRP A 159 -3.08 10.23 8.80
C TRP A 159 -2.39 9.67 7.55
N THR A 160 -1.48 10.45 6.96
CA THR A 160 -0.75 10.05 5.77
C THR A 160 0.32 9.02 6.13
N SER A 161 0.02 7.74 5.87
CA SER A 161 0.93 6.64 6.17
C SER A 161 2.22 6.75 5.38
N PHE A 162 3.35 6.63 6.08
CA PHE A 162 4.71 6.64 5.53
C PHE A 162 5.07 7.87 4.66
N ALA A 163 4.42 9.03 4.88
CA ALA A 163 4.76 10.25 4.14
C ALA A 163 6.24 10.65 4.30
N HIS A 164 6.85 10.37 5.45
CA HIS A 164 8.28 10.60 5.72
C HIS A 164 9.23 9.71 4.90
N TRP A 165 8.70 8.68 4.20
CA TRP A 165 9.42 7.83 3.26
C TRP A 165 9.05 8.11 1.80
N GLY A 166 7.98 8.90 1.58
CA GLY A 166 7.43 9.16 0.26
C GLY A 166 8.29 10.12 -0.56
N ASP A 167 8.56 9.76 -1.80
CA ASP A 167 9.08 10.68 -2.81
C ASP A 167 7.95 11.48 -3.46
N TRP A 168 6.75 10.86 -3.58
CA TRP A 168 5.56 11.43 -4.17
C TRP A 168 4.33 11.18 -3.31
N ILE A 169 3.41 12.15 -3.31
CA ILE A 169 2.07 12.01 -2.75
C ILE A 169 1.03 12.12 -3.86
N PHE A 170 0.10 11.16 -3.94
CA PHE A 170 -1.09 11.34 -4.73
C PHE A 170 -2.18 11.96 -3.88
N CYS A 171 -2.66 13.12 -4.30
CA CYS A 171 -3.42 14.02 -3.46
C CYS A 171 -4.77 14.37 -4.09
N LEU A 172 -5.84 14.28 -3.31
CA LEU A 172 -7.13 14.88 -3.66
C LEU A 172 -7.14 16.34 -3.23
N VAL A 173 -7.48 17.22 -4.17
CA VAL A 173 -7.48 18.66 -3.96
C VAL A 173 -8.78 19.29 -4.45
N ARG A 174 -9.18 20.40 -3.86
CA ARG A 174 -10.33 21.21 -4.26
C ARG A 174 -9.92 22.19 -5.36
N THR A 175 -10.40 21.97 -6.57
CA THR A 175 -10.18 22.85 -7.73
C THR A 175 -11.38 23.71 -8.07
N ASN A 176 -12.59 23.31 -7.66
CA ASN A 176 -13.82 24.10 -7.84
C ASN A 176 -14.68 24.06 -6.55
N THR A 177 -15.15 25.23 -6.11
CA THR A 177 -16.01 25.42 -4.93
C THR A 177 -17.46 25.75 -5.29
N GLU A 178 -17.77 25.99 -6.56
CA GLU A 178 -19.07 26.46 -7.02
C GLU A 178 -20.01 25.31 -7.47
N VAL A 179 -19.56 24.07 -7.25
CA VAL A 179 -20.28 22.86 -7.65
C VAL A 179 -20.47 21.94 -6.44
N LYS A 180 -21.17 20.82 -6.65
CA LYS A 180 -21.26 19.79 -5.59
C LYS A 180 -19.88 19.34 -5.14
N PRO A 181 -19.68 19.00 -3.85
CA PRO A 181 -18.34 18.67 -3.33
C PRO A 181 -17.58 17.65 -4.16
N GLN A 182 -18.23 16.60 -4.64
CA GLN A 182 -17.60 15.55 -5.44
C GLN A 182 -17.17 16.00 -6.84
N GLU A 183 -17.86 17.02 -7.39
CA GLU A 183 -17.65 17.52 -8.75
C GLU A 183 -16.58 18.61 -8.83
N GLY A 184 -16.00 19.03 -7.69
CA GLY A 184 -14.95 20.05 -7.61
C GLY A 184 -13.61 19.51 -7.11
N ILE A 185 -13.38 18.20 -7.19
CA ILE A 185 -12.16 17.52 -6.72
C ILE A 185 -11.31 17.08 -7.90
N SER A 186 -10.01 17.36 -7.82
CA SER A 186 -9.00 16.89 -8.77
C SER A 186 -7.99 15.97 -8.11
N PHE A 187 -7.28 15.16 -8.93
CA PHE A 187 -6.28 14.20 -8.47
C PHE A 187 -4.90 14.64 -8.95
N LEU A 188 -4.06 15.13 -8.05
CA LEU A 188 -2.71 15.63 -8.34
C LEU A 188 -1.62 14.70 -7.83
N LEU A 189 -0.55 14.58 -8.60
CA LEU A 189 0.70 13.97 -8.17
C LEU A 189 1.67 15.08 -7.74
N ILE A 190 2.07 15.08 -6.48
CA ILE A 190 2.93 16.13 -5.90
C ILE A 190 4.26 15.52 -5.49
N ASP A 191 5.37 16.08 -5.94
CA ASP A 191 6.70 15.71 -5.48
C ASP A 191 6.88 16.21 -4.03
N MET A 192 7.19 15.29 -3.11
CA MET A 192 7.35 15.59 -1.69
C MET A 192 8.56 16.50 -1.38
N LYS A 193 9.46 16.69 -2.34
CA LYS A 193 10.61 17.61 -2.24
C LYS A 193 10.28 19.02 -2.71
N THR A 194 9.06 19.26 -3.21
CA THR A 194 8.66 20.62 -3.65
C THR A 194 8.67 21.58 -2.48
N PRO A 195 9.24 22.78 -2.62
CA PRO A 195 9.17 23.82 -1.59
C PRO A 195 7.73 24.07 -1.14
N GLY A 196 7.54 24.20 0.19
CA GLY A 196 6.22 24.35 0.79
C GLY A 196 5.59 23.03 1.28
N VAL A 197 6.16 21.87 0.96
CA VAL A 197 5.75 20.59 1.54
C VAL A 197 6.46 20.37 2.87
N THR A 198 5.70 20.17 3.94
CA THR A 198 6.22 19.85 5.28
C THR A 198 5.56 18.62 5.83
N VAL A 199 6.34 17.64 6.28
CA VAL A 199 5.85 16.40 6.90
C VAL A 199 6.11 16.47 8.40
N ARG A 200 5.08 16.23 9.21
CA ARG A 200 5.18 16.14 10.69
C ARG A 200 4.73 14.78 11.18
N PRO A 201 5.49 14.13 12.07
CA PRO A 201 5.12 12.83 12.60
C PRO A 201 3.89 12.91 13.51
N ILE A 202 3.04 11.89 13.43
CA ILE A 202 2.04 11.56 14.42
C ILE A 202 2.53 10.29 15.11
N ILE A 203 2.85 10.37 16.41
CA ILE A 203 3.30 9.22 17.19
C ILE A 203 2.07 8.45 17.66
N MET A 204 2.04 7.16 17.34
CA MET A 204 0.94 6.27 17.68
C MET A 204 1.02 5.82 19.15
N THR A 205 -0.04 5.19 19.65
CA THR A 205 -0.12 4.72 21.05
C THR A 205 0.89 3.65 21.42
N ASP A 206 1.40 2.92 20.43
CA ASP A 206 2.49 1.95 20.56
C ASP A 206 3.90 2.58 20.50
N GLY A 207 3.97 3.92 20.40
CA GLY A 207 5.22 4.67 20.25
C GLY A 207 5.79 4.69 18.82
N ALA A 208 5.16 4.03 17.85
CA ALA A 208 5.66 3.97 16.49
C ALA A 208 5.30 5.22 15.68
N HIS A 209 6.13 5.51 14.68
CA HIS A 209 5.92 6.58 13.69
C HIS A 209 5.55 5.97 12.33
N HIS A 210 4.25 5.79 12.09
CA HIS A 210 3.74 5.25 10.83
C HIS A 210 2.96 6.27 10.02
N VAL A 211 2.32 7.24 10.66
CA VAL A 211 1.45 8.23 10.04
C VAL A 211 1.93 9.65 10.29
N ASN A 212 1.48 10.56 9.43
CA ASN A 212 1.97 11.94 9.43
C ASN A 212 0.84 12.91 9.12
N ASP A 213 1.03 14.16 9.56
CA ASP A 213 0.44 15.34 8.93
C ASP A 213 1.34 15.80 7.78
N VAL A 214 0.73 16.19 6.66
CA VAL A 214 1.41 16.78 5.51
C VAL A 214 0.81 18.15 5.27
N PHE A 215 1.63 19.19 5.44
CA PHE A 215 1.27 20.59 5.18
C PHE A 215 1.73 20.98 3.78
N LEU A 216 0.85 21.67 3.08
CA LEU A 216 1.09 22.21 1.75
C LEU A 216 0.89 23.72 1.84
N ASP A 217 1.97 24.48 1.67
CA ASP A 217 1.99 25.96 1.75
C ASP A 217 2.54 26.52 0.45
N ASN A 218 1.66 27.05 -0.39
CA ASN A 218 1.98 27.60 -1.71
C ASN A 218 2.79 26.62 -2.60
N VAL A 219 2.49 25.34 -2.51
CA VAL A 219 3.19 24.28 -3.26
C VAL A 219 2.86 24.39 -4.75
N LYS A 220 3.89 24.57 -5.57
CA LYS A 220 3.77 24.65 -7.03
C LYS A 220 3.77 23.26 -7.65
N VAL A 221 2.66 22.87 -8.28
CA VAL A 221 2.51 21.57 -8.91
C VAL A 221 2.26 21.76 -10.40
N PRO A 222 3.10 21.24 -11.29
CA PRO A 222 2.89 21.35 -12.75
C PRO A 222 1.53 20.78 -13.16
N VAL A 223 0.86 21.42 -14.15
CA VAL A 223 -0.43 20.95 -14.65
C VAL A 223 -0.35 19.55 -15.27
N GLU A 224 0.81 19.16 -15.75
CA GLU A 224 1.09 17.80 -16.29
C GLU A 224 1.03 16.69 -15.23
N ASN A 225 1.00 17.06 -13.93
CA ASN A 225 0.84 16.13 -12.82
C ASN A 225 -0.64 15.90 -12.42
N LEU A 226 -1.58 16.51 -13.13
CA LEU A 226 -3.02 16.21 -13.00
C LEU A 226 -3.34 14.87 -13.66
N ILE A 227 -3.91 13.94 -12.90
CA ILE A 227 -4.39 12.66 -13.44
C ILE A 227 -5.86 12.78 -13.84
N GLY A 228 -6.16 12.34 -15.06
CA GLY A 228 -7.48 12.50 -15.66
C GLY A 228 -7.77 13.96 -16.04
N LYS A 229 -8.99 14.42 -15.79
CA LYS A 229 -9.40 15.80 -16.04
C LYS A 229 -9.59 16.56 -14.74
N GLU A 230 -9.44 17.88 -14.81
CA GLU A 230 -9.76 18.75 -13.69
C GLU A 230 -11.21 18.56 -13.25
N ASN A 231 -11.45 18.52 -11.96
CA ASN A 231 -12.74 18.27 -11.31
C ASN A 231 -13.30 16.82 -11.46
N GLU A 232 -12.55 15.89 -12.07
CA GLU A 232 -12.94 14.47 -12.16
C GLU A 232 -12.17 13.55 -11.17
N GLY A 233 -11.42 14.11 -10.24
CA GLY A 233 -10.59 13.37 -9.26
C GLY A 233 -11.39 12.44 -8.34
N TRP A 234 -12.67 12.72 -8.10
CA TRP A 234 -13.54 11.82 -7.35
C TRP A 234 -13.74 10.46 -8.01
N THR A 235 -13.76 10.43 -9.35
CA THR A 235 -13.80 9.17 -10.12
C THR A 235 -12.51 8.37 -9.90
N CYS A 236 -11.35 9.02 -9.94
CA CYS A 236 -10.07 8.39 -9.63
C CYS A 236 -10.04 7.85 -8.19
N ALA A 237 -10.56 8.62 -7.22
CA ALA A 237 -10.64 8.22 -5.83
C ALA A 237 -11.52 6.98 -5.63
N LYS A 238 -12.71 6.93 -6.22
CA LYS A 238 -13.60 5.76 -6.14
C LYS A 238 -12.96 4.51 -6.75
N PHE A 239 -12.29 4.66 -7.89
CA PHE A 239 -11.58 3.56 -8.54
C PHE A 239 -10.45 3.02 -7.65
N LEU A 240 -9.64 3.91 -7.07
CA LEU A 240 -8.55 3.54 -6.16
C LEU A 240 -9.08 2.79 -4.93
N LEU A 241 -10.09 3.34 -4.25
CA LEU A 241 -10.66 2.75 -3.04
C LEU A 241 -11.31 1.37 -3.31
N ALA A 242 -11.87 1.15 -4.50
CA ALA A 242 -12.38 -0.16 -4.89
C ALA A 242 -11.26 -1.21 -4.99
N ASN A 243 -10.08 -0.83 -5.53
CA ASN A 243 -8.91 -1.70 -5.61
C ASN A 243 -8.24 -1.93 -4.25
N GLU A 244 -8.28 -0.94 -3.36
CA GLU A 244 -7.68 -1.00 -2.02
C GLU A 244 -8.38 -2.03 -1.12
N ARG A 245 -9.70 -2.10 -1.15
CA ARG A 245 -10.54 -2.90 -0.23
C ARG A 245 -10.15 -4.38 -0.19
N LEU A 246 -9.73 -4.95 -1.30
CA LEU A 246 -9.31 -6.36 -1.36
C LEU A 246 -8.04 -6.66 -0.54
N GLY A 247 -7.22 -5.65 -0.28
CA GLY A 247 -5.98 -5.80 0.48
C GLY A 247 -6.07 -5.53 1.99
N ILE A 248 -7.15 -4.86 2.44
CA ILE A 248 -7.28 -4.42 3.84
C ILE A 248 -7.52 -5.58 4.82
N ALA A 249 -8.18 -6.65 4.37
CA ALA A 249 -8.50 -7.80 5.22
C ALA A 249 -7.25 -8.57 5.72
N GLU A 250 -6.10 -8.42 5.09
CA GLU A 250 -4.81 -9.02 5.46
C GLU A 250 -4.88 -10.52 5.83
N VAL A 251 -5.73 -11.26 5.13
CA VAL A 251 -5.98 -12.69 5.37
C VAL A 251 -4.69 -13.52 5.47
N PRO A 252 -3.66 -13.32 4.62
CA PRO A 252 -2.41 -14.06 4.73
C PRO A 252 -1.68 -13.83 6.06
N SER A 253 -1.66 -12.58 6.55
CA SER A 253 -1.05 -12.24 7.85
C SER A 253 -1.83 -12.84 9.02
N SER A 254 -3.15 -12.81 8.96
CA SER A 254 -4.03 -13.44 9.96
C SER A 254 -3.82 -14.94 10.03
N LYS A 255 -3.74 -15.63 8.89
CA LYS A 255 -3.43 -17.07 8.81
C LYS A 255 -2.07 -17.39 9.44
N ARG A 256 -1.05 -16.58 9.15
CA ARG A 256 0.27 -16.72 9.78
C ARG A 256 0.15 -16.55 11.30
N GLY A 257 -0.58 -15.53 11.77
CA GLY A 257 -0.82 -15.31 13.21
C GLY A 257 -1.42 -16.52 13.90
N VAL A 258 -2.46 -17.12 13.34
CA VAL A 258 -3.07 -18.36 13.85
C VAL A 258 -2.06 -19.52 13.85
N SER A 259 -1.25 -19.67 12.79
CA SER A 259 -0.21 -20.68 12.72
C SER A 259 0.85 -20.49 13.83
N MET A 260 1.25 -19.24 14.10
CA MET A 260 2.17 -18.90 15.18
C MET A 260 1.58 -19.21 16.55
N LEU A 261 0.31 -18.87 16.80
CA LEU A 261 -0.38 -19.20 18.04
C LEU A 261 -0.37 -20.72 18.30
N ARG A 262 -0.63 -21.53 17.27
CA ARG A 262 -0.56 -22.99 17.38
C ARG A 262 0.86 -23.49 17.69
N GLN A 263 1.90 -22.84 17.18
CA GLN A 263 3.28 -23.20 17.49
C GLN A 263 3.64 -22.83 18.94
N ILE A 264 3.27 -21.63 19.37
CA ILE A 264 3.47 -21.17 20.76
C ILE A 264 2.75 -22.10 21.73
N ALA A 265 1.49 -22.44 21.47
CA ALA A 265 0.71 -23.34 22.32
C ALA A 265 1.36 -24.71 22.56
N ARG A 266 2.14 -25.21 21.60
CA ARG A 266 2.85 -26.50 21.72
C ARG A 266 4.08 -26.45 22.62
N ILE A 267 4.58 -25.25 22.92
CA ILE A 267 5.79 -25.07 23.73
C ILE A 267 5.51 -24.35 25.04
N GLU A 268 4.37 -23.66 25.16
CA GLU A 268 4.00 -22.94 26.38
C GLU A 268 3.51 -23.93 27.44
N PRO A 269 4.16 -24.01 28.65
CA PRO A 269 3.76 -24.94 29.66
C PRO A 269 2.39 -24.61 30.26
N LEU A 270 1.61 -25.67 30.52
CA LEU A 270 0.38 -25.63 31.29
C LEU A 270 0.32 -26.90 32.15
N ASP A 271 -0.35 -26.87 33.30
CA ASP A 271 -0.40 -27.93 34.31
C ASP A 271 -0.49 -29.34 33.71
N GLY A 272 0.66 -30.08 33.75
CA GLY A 272 0.77 -31.43 33.24
C GLY A 272 0.96 -31.63 31.75
N GLY A 273 1.10 -30.53 30.97
CA GLY A 273 1.29 -30.58 29.51
C GLY A 273 1.66 -29.23 28.94
N THR A 274 1.09 -28.90 27.79
CA THR A 274 1.23 -27.63 27.08
C THR A 274 -0.12 -26.96 26.89
N LEU A 275 -0.10 -25.69 26.54
CA LEU A 275 -1.31 -24.93 26.21
C LEU A 275 -2.10 -25.55 25.03
N ALA A 276 -1.42 -26.28 24.15
CA ALA A 276 -2.08 -27.03 23.06
C ALA A 276 -2.92 -28.22 23.54
N ASP A 277 -2.71 -28.67 24.78
CA ASP A 277 -3.47 -29.78 25.40
C ASP A 277 -4.72 -29.27 26.12
N ASP A 278 -4.88 -27.94 26.27
CA ASP A 278 -6.09 -27.32 26.84
C ASP A 278 -7.22 -27.29 25.80
N PRO A 279 -8.34 -28.03 26.06
CA PRO A 279 -9.49 -28.04 25.12
C PRO A 279 -10.14 -26.67 24.93
N ALA A 280 -10.15 -25.81 25.97
CA ALA A 280 -10.76 -24.49 25.90
C ALA A 280 -9.94 -23.57 24.97
N PHE A 281 -8.61 -23.60 25.10
CA PHE A 281 -7.71 -22.83 24.25
C PHE A 281 -7.73 -23.32 22.79
N THR A 282 -7.70 -24.62 22.56
CA THR A 282 -7.75 -25.19 21.20
C THR A 282 -9.08 -24.93 20.52
N ALA A 283 -10.20 -24.93 21.24
CA ALA A 283 -11.49 -24.52 20.70
C ALA A 283 -11.49 -23.06 20.23
N GLN A 284 -10.93 -22.13 21.03
CA GLN A 284 -10.82 -20.71 20.66
C GLN A 284 -9.93 -20.46 19.43
N ILE A 285 -8.90 -21.28 19.21
CA ILE A 285 -8.08 -21.19 17.98
C ILE A 285 -8.81 -21.75 16.76
N ALA A 286 -9.78 -22.66 16.94
CA ALA A 286 -10.53 -23.30 15.85
C ALA A 286 -11.66 -22.42 15.32
N ASP A 287 -12.23 -21.56 16.18
CA ASP A 287 -13.27 -20.58 15.85
C ASP A 287 -12.68 -19.37 15.10
#